data_7e46a4d04c933f040d4bdf1e86e99306
#
_entry.id   7e46a4d04c933f040d4bdf1e86e99306
#
_cell.length_a   1.000
_cell.length_b   1.000
_cell.length_c   1.000
_cell.angle_alpha   90.00
_cell.angle_beta   90.00
_cell.angle_gamma   90.00
#
_symmetry.space_group_name_H-M   'P 1'
#
loop_
_entity.id
_entity.type
_entity.pdbx_description
1 polymer ?
#
loop_
_entity_poly.entity_id
_entity_poly.type
_entity_poly.pdbx_seq_one_letter_code
_entity_poly.pdbx_strand_id
1 'polypeptide(L)'
;MASRLSHSIVPLMVVCLTVPTVGLLGGCHDGPMYALKHANPYFTMSQWKKDEALGVTDHKRRQELQSLADSMDSIPEDRQQEWTDHLQQIYENDPSPEMRRLAVLAAGRSKDATALELVAKGVKDDNVKVRMEACRALGERPEEKAAQLLAAVAGESQDQDVRHAAIAALGKHPGSVANNSLKLALQERDPATQDLVIATLRESTGKDLGDDPSVWIAALNEPSSEETAGGSIFR
;
A
#
# COMPACT_ATOMS: atom_id res chain seq x y z
N MET A 1 70.24 63.03 1.17
CA MET A 1 70.88 61.72 1.17
C MET A 1 69.88 60.68 1.66
N ALA A 2 69.62 59.73 0.82
CA ALA A 2 68.63 58.73 0.93
C ALA A 2 68.89 57.69 2.00
N SER A 3 67.92 57.09 2.55
CA SER A 3 67.89 55.64 2.72
C SER A 3 66.51 55.11 2.96
N ARG A 4 66.21 54.11 2.25
CA ARG A 4 65.03 53.30 2.11
C ARG A 4 64.66 52.51 3.39
N LEU A 5 63.40 52.38 3.67
CA LEU A 5 62.95 51.29 4.48
C LEU A 5 61.66 50.71 3.82
N SER A 6 61.94 49.64 3.05
CA SER A 6 60.97 48.72 2.59
C SER A 6 60.73 47.72 3.71
N HIS A 7 59.49 47.62 4.26
CA HIS A 7 59.12 46.55 5.14
C HIS A 7 57.91 45.82 4.55
N SER A 8 58.21 44.65 4.15
CA SER A 8 57.43 43.59 3.66
C SER A 8 56.31 43.20 4.69
N ILE A 9 55.05 43.47 4.36
CA ILE A 9 53.90 43.05 5.15
C ILE A 9 53.12 42.05 4.34
N VAL A 10 53.65 40.87 4.05
CA VAL A 10 52.94 39.85 3.24
C VAL A 10 53.05 38.40 3.73
N PRO A 11 53.39 38.02 4.94
CA PRO A 11 53.16 36.62 5.27
C PRO A 11 52.14 36.33 6.37
N LEU A 12 51.36 37.32 6.87
CA LEU A 12 50.46 37.03 8.00
C LEU A 12 49.02 36.71 7.61
N MET A 13 48.65 36.92 6.36
CA MET A 13 47.26 36.66 5.92
C MET A 13 47.02 35.25 5.31
N VAL A 14 48.06 34.49 5.04
CA VAL A 14 47.93 33.15 4.41
C VAL A 14 47.74 32.03 5.44
N VAL A 15 48.12 32.24 6.71
CA VAL A 15 48.03 31.20 7.76
C VAL A 15 46.65 31.12 8.38
N CYS A 16 45.80 32.16 8.33
CA CYS A 16 44.46 32.13 8.93
C CYS A 16 43.37 31.52 8.06
N LEU A 17 43.63 31.27 6.77
CA LEU A 17 42.60 30.72 5.87
C LEU A 17 42.69 29.19 5.68
N THR A 18 43.72 28.54 6.19
CA THR A 18 43.94 27.10 6.01
C THR A 18 43.52 26.23 7.19
N VAL A 19 43.25 26.81 8.35
CA VAL A 19 42.88 26.06 9.57
C VAL A 19 41.43 25.63 9.62
N PRO A 20 40.42 26.34 9.05
CA PRO A 20 39.06 25.86 9.12
C PRO A 20 38.69 24.78 8.08
N THR A 21 39.51 24.58 7.03
CA THR A 21 39.16 23.60 5.97
C THR A 21 39.55 22.17 6.28
N VAL A 22 40.50 21.93 7.17
CA VAL A 22 40.94 20.59 7.56
C VAL A 22 39.98 19.97 8.61
N GLY A 23 39.29 20.80 9.41
CA GLY A 23 38.33 20.35 10.40
C GLY A 23 36.97 19.88 9.80
N LEU A 24 36.70 20.23 8.54
CA LEU A 24 35.44 19.87 7.85
C LEU A 24 35.51 18.52 7.11
N LEU A 25 36.70 17.92 6.96
CA LEU A 25 36.90 16.67 6.22
C LEU A 25 36.95 15.42 7.12
N GLY A 26 36.98 15.55 8.41
CA GLY A 26 37.25 14.47 9.37
C GLY A 26 36.06 14.09 10.27
N GLY A 27 34.80 14.34 9.92
CA GLY A 27 33.74 14.11 10.87
C GLY A 27 32.38 13.78 10.29
N CYS A 28 32.30 12.92 9.29
CA CYS A 28 31.04 12.68 8.60
C CYS A 28 30.45 11.29 8.82
N HIS A 29 30.79 10.60 9.90
CA HIS A 29 30.10 9.34 10.17
C HIS A 29 28.81 9.54 10.99
N ASP A 30 28.70 10.58 11.83
CA ASP A 30 27.53 10.84 12.69
C ASP A 30 27.18 12.33 12.84
N GLY A 31 27.58 13.20 11.92
CA GLY A 31 27.30 14.64 11.96
C GLY A 31 25.94 15.04 11.35
N PRO A 32 25.53 16.32 11.48
CA PRO A 32 24.25 16.83 10.95
C PRO A 32 24.11 16.65 9.41
N MET A 33 25.19 16.38 8.70
CA MET A 33 25.19 16.03 7.27
C MET A 33 24.87 14.56 7.00
N TYR A 34 24.70 13.72 8.02
CA TYR A 34 24.34 12.32 7.85
C TYR A 34 22.97 12.14 7.16
N ALA A 35 22.03 13.05 7.40
CA ALA A 35 20.74 13.06 6.71
C ALA A 35 20.86 13.28 5.18
N LEU A 36 21.90 14.02 4.72
CA LEU A 36 22.17 14.23 3.29
C LEU A 36 22.71 12.97 2.60
N LYS A 37 23.25 12.02 3.34
CA LYS A 37 23.68 10.72 2.80
C LYS A 37 22.49 9.95 2.22
N HIS A 38 21.31 10.07 2.83
CA HIS A 38 20.09 9.46 2.32
C HIS A 38 19.47 10.23 1.14
N ALA A 39 19.80 11.51 0.99
CA ALA A 39 19.35 12.32 -0.14
C ALA A 39 20.18 12.09 -1.41
N ASN A 40 21.36 11.46 -1.29
CA ASN A 40 22.22 11.18 -2.44
C ASN A 40 22.07 9.71 -2.87
N PRO A 41 21.35 9.44 -3.99
CA PRO A 41 21.10 8.09 -4.46
C PRO A 41 22.38 7.29 -4.74
N TYR A 42 23.49 7.96 -5.08
CA TYR A 42 24.76 7.31 -5.34
C TYR A 42 25.32 6.55 -4.12
N PHE A 43 25.26 7.15 -2.92
CA PHE A 43 25.73 6.48 -1.70
C PHE A 43 24.83 5.31 -1.32
N THR A 44 23.52 5.47 -1.44
CA THR A 44 22.56 4.41 -1.18
C THR A 44 22.75 3.24 -2.14
N MET A 45 22.87 3.52 -3.44
CA MET A 45 23.13 2.48 -4.46
C MET A 45 24.48 1.79 -4.28
N SER A 46 25.51 2.54 -3.86
CA SER A 46 26.84 1.95 -3.58
C SER A 46 26.80 1.01 -2.37
N GLN A 47 26.03 1.32 -1.34
CA GLN A 47 25.83 0.42 -0.21
C GLN A 47 25.05 -0.82 -0.63
N TRP A 48 23.96 -0.68 -1.37
CA TRP A 48 23.19 -1.82 -1.88
C TRP A 48 24.02 -2.77 -2.73
N LYS A 49 24.89 -2.26 -3.60
CA LYS A 49 25.82 -3.10 -4.37
C LYS A 49 26.81 -3.89 -3.49
N LYS A 50 27.25 -3.29 -2.38
CA LYS A 50 28.11 -4.00 -1.41
C LYS A 50 27.35 -5.09 -0.66
N ASP A 51 26.10 -4.80 -0.31
CA ASP A 51 25.22 -5.76 0.37
C ASP A 51 24.84 -6.91 -0.57
N GLU A 52 24.59 -6.63 -1.87
CA GLU A 52 24.37 -7.67 -2.89
C GLU A 52 25.55 -8.64 -3.05
N ALA A 53 26.76 -8.18 -2.85
CA ALA A 53 27.95 -9.03 -2.87
C ALA A 53 28.00 -10.03 -1.70
N LEU A 54 27.25 -9.78 -0.63
CA LEU A 54 27.13 -10.64 0.54
C LEU A 54 25.91 -11.60 0.48
N GLY A 55 25.02 -11.42 -0.51
CA GLY A 55 23.82 -12.22 -0.71
C GLY A 55 22.63 -11.39 -1.17
N VAL A 56 21.46 -12.03 -1.27
CA VAL A 56 20.21 -11.36 -1.65
C VAL A 56 19.71 -10.49 -0.50
N THR A 57 19.68 -9.17 -0.70
CA THR A 57 19.23 -8.22 0.32
C THR A 57 17.71 -8.21 0.44
N ASP A 58 17.19 -7.78 1.60
CA ASP A 58 15.75 -7.57 1.81
C ASP A 58 15.17 -6.54 0.83
N HIS A 59 15.97 -5.56 0.42
CA HIS A 59 15.55 -4.60 -0.60
C HIS A 59 15.31 -5.29 -1.95
N LYS A 60 16.22 -6.13 -2.38
CA LYS A 60 16.10 -6.88 -3.64
C LYS A 60 14.92 -7.84 -3.61
N ARG A 61 14.77 -8.60 -2.51
CA ARG A 61 13.62 -9.50 -2.33
C ARG A 61 12.28 -8.76 -2.43
N ARG A 62 12.16 -7.58 -1.79
CA ARG A 62 10.95 -6.75 -1.90
C ARG A 62 10.72 -6.25 -3.32
N GLN A 63 11.77 -5.82 -4.00
CA GLN A 63 11.68 -5.37 -5.39
C GLN A 63 11.24 -6.49 -6.33
N GLU A 64 11.79 -7.69 -6.19
CA GLU A 64 11.41 -8.86 -6.97
C GLU A 64 9.94 -9.24 -6.72
N LEU A 65 9.50 -9.25 -5.47
CA LEU A 65 8.12 -9.60 -5.12
C LEU A 65 7.12 -8.51 -5.58
N GLN A 66 7.50 -7.23 -5.50
CA GLN A 66 6.72 -6.14 -6.07
C GLN A 66 6.60 -6.27 -7.60
N SER A 67 7.72 -6.56 -8.28
CA SER A 67 7.74 -6.79 -9.73
C SER A 67 6.88 -7.99 -10.14
N LEU A 68 6.88 -9.06 -9.35
CA LEU A 68 5.99 -10.20 -9.55
C LEU A 68 4.52 -9.77 -9.42
N ALA A 69 4.18 -9.03 -8.38
CA ALA A 69 2.82 -8.51 -8.21
C ALA A 69 2.37 -7.65 -9.40
N ASP A 70 3.26 -6.80 -9.91
CA ASP A 70 2.95 -5.90 -11.05
C ASP A 70 2.81 -6.66 -12.38
N SER A 71 3.41 -7.83 -12.49
CA SER A 71 3.33 -8.68 -13.69
C SER A 71 2.33 -9.84 -13.61
N MET A 72 1.68 -10.04 -12.46
CA MET A 72 0.83 -11.22 -12.20
C MET A 72 -0.28 -11.38 -13.24
N ASP A 73 -0.94 -10.29 -13.63
CA ASP A 73 -2.01 -10.33 -14.64
C ASP A 73 -1.55 -10.79 -16.02
N SER A 74 -0.26 -10.65 -16.32
CA SER A 74 0.34 -11.06 -17.60
C SER A 74 0.88 -12.50 -17.59
N ILE A 75 0.96 -13.12 -16.42
CA ILE A 75 1.36 -14.53 -16.29
C ILE A 75 0.21 -15.43 -16.73
N PRO A 76 0.44 -16.45 -17.59
CA PRO A 76 -0.57 -17.43 -17.94
C PRO A 76 -1.19 -18.12 -16.73
N GLU A 77 -2.50 -18.35 -16.76
CA GLU A 77 -3.26 -18.87 -15.60
C GLU A 77 -2.72 -20.21 -15.07
N ASP A 78 -2.31 -21.10 -15.97
CA ASP A 78 -1.70 -22.40 -15.64
C ASP A 78 -0.37 -22.28 -14.87
N ARG A 79 0.30 -21.14 -14.99
CA ARG A 79 1.53 -20.83 -14.28
C ARG A 79 1.29 -20.06 -12.98
N GLN A 80 0.13 -19.42 -12.82
CA GLN A 80 -0.17 -18.64 -11.62
C GLN A 80 -0.31 -19.49 -10.37
N GLN A 81 -0.73 -20.73 -10.49
CA GLN A 81 -0.83 -21.66 -9.35
C GLN A 81 0.55 -21.90 -8.71
N GLU A 82 1.60 -22.15 -9.51
CA GLU A 82 2.96 -22.31 -8.99
C GLU A 82 3.43 -21.10 -8.19
N TRP A 83 3.07 -19.89 -8.67
CA TRP A 83 3.38 -18.66 -7.97
C TRP A 83 2.55 -18.49 -6.69
N THR A 84 1.27 -18.88 -6.71
CA THR A 84 0.42 -18.86 -5.53
C THR A 84 0.98 -19.72 -4.41
N ASP A 85 1.44 -20.93 -4.72
CA ASP A 85 2.09 -21.83 -3.76
C ASP A 85 3.36 -21.19 -3.16
N HIS A 86 4.16 -20.53 -3.99
CA HIS A 86 5.34 -19.82 -3.53
C HIS A 86 5.02 -18.61 -2.66
N LEU A 87 4.01 -17.81 -3.03
CA LEU A 87 3.52 -16.68 -2.25
C LEU A 87 2.99 -17.13 -0.89
N GLN A 88 2.31 -18.27 -0.82
CA GLN A 88 1.85 -18.85 0.43
C GLN A 88 3.02 -19.21 1.35
N GLN A 89 4.09 -19.80 0.81
CA GLN A 89 5.30 -20.10 1.58
C GLN A 89 5.96 -18.83 2.14
N ILE A 90 6.03 -17.75 1.34
CA ILE A 90 6.54 -16.47 1.81
C ILE A 90 5.66 -15.95 2.94
N TYR A 91 4.35 -15.94 2.77
CA TYR A 91 3.40 -15.45 3.78
C TYR A 91 3.52 -16.20 5.11
N GLU A 92 3.66 -17.51 5.06
CA GLU A 92 3.69 -18.36 6.26
C GLU A 92 5.05 -18.34 6.99
N ASN A 93 6.16 -18.16 6.27
CA ASN A 93 7.50 -18.36 6.82
C ASN A 93 8.33 -17.07 6.95
N ASP A 94 7.97 -16.00 6.25
CA ASP A 94 8.77 -14.77 6.32
C ASP A 94 8.36 -13.90 7.53
N PRO A 95 9.31 -13.56 8.41
CA PRO A 95 9.02 -12.75 9.59
C PRO A 95 8.70 -11.29 9.25
N SER A 96 9.05 -10.82 8.05
CA SER A 96 8.85 -9.44 7.62
C SER A 96 7.39 -9.18 7.25
N PRO A 97 6.67 -8.28 7.95
CA PRO A 97 5.31 -7.91 7.56
C PRO A 97 5.23 -7.32 6.14
N GLU A 98 6.30 -6.68 5.68
CA GLU A 98 6.35 -6.13 4.33
C GLU A 98 6.41 -7.22 3.26
N MET A 99 7.13 -8.32 3.51
CA MET A 99 7.14 -9.47 2.60
C MET A 99 5.77 -10.15 2.57
N ARG A 100 5.12 -10.34 3.74
CA ARG A 100 3.76 -10.87 3.82
C ARG A 100 2.75 -9.97 3.09
N ARG A 101 2.88 -8.64 3.24
CA ARG A 101 2.03 -7.66 2.54
C ARG A 101 2.17 -7.79 1.01
N LEU A 102 3.40 -7.88 0.51
CA LEU A 102 3.67 -8.04 -0.93
C LEU A 102 3.19 -9.39 -1.46
N ALA A 103 3.29 -10.45 -0.66
CA ALA A 103 2.73 -11.75 -1.04
C ALA A 103 1.20 -11.68 -1.17
N VAL A 104 0.51 -11.00 -0.25
CA VAL A 104 -0.93 -10.76 -0.32
C VAL A 104 -1.31 -9.90 -1.53
N LEU A 105 -0.55 -8.83 -1.81
CA LEU A 105 -0.74 -8.00 -3.00
C LEU A 105 -0.65 -8.82 -4.29
N ALA A 106 0.39 -9.64 -4.44
CA ALA A 106 0.57 -10.49 -5.61
C ALA A 106 -0.54 -11.54 -5.75
N ALA A 107 -0.95 -12.15 -4.63
CA ALA A 107 -2.05 -13.12 -4.60
C ALA A 107 -3.40 -12.47 -4.98
N GLY A 108 -3.63 -11.21 -4.58
CA GLY A 108 -4.83 -10.47 -4.97
C GLY A 108 -4.97 -10.25 -6.47
N ARG A 109 -3.86 -10.15 -7.19
CA ARG A 109 -3.81 -9.98 -8.65
C ARG A 109 -3.79 -11.30 -9.42
N SER A 110 -3.64 -12.44 -8.73
CA SER A 110 -3.68 -13.74 -9.35
C SER A 110 -5.12 -14.13 -9.70
N LYS A 111 -5.32 -14.73 -10.86
CA LYS A 111 -6.62 -15.31 -11.28
C LYS A 111 -6.82 -16.72 -10.72
N ASP A 112 -5.79 -17.31 -10.15
CA ASP A 112 -5.89 -18.61 -9.51
C ASP A 112 -6.84 -18.55 -8.30
N ALA A 113 -7.80 -19.47 -8.26
CA ALA A 113 -8.80 -19.53 -7.20
C ALA A 113 -8.21 -19.79 -5.81
N THR A 114 -7.09 -20.53 -5.74
CA THR A 114 -6.42 -20.84 -4.46
C THR A 114 -5.77 -19.62 -3.84
N ALA A 115 -5.42 -18.60 -4.65
CA ALA A 115 -4.89 -17.33 -4.17
C ALA A 115 -5.86 -16.59 -3.22
N LEU A 116 -7.18 -16.77 -3.39
CA LEU A 116 -8.17 -16.19 -2.49
C LEU A 116 -7.98 -16.69 -1.04
N GLU A 117 -7.53 -17.92 -0.84
CA GLU A 117 -7.30 -18.46 0.51
C GLU A 117 -6.13 -17.74 1.20
N LEU A 118 -5.07 -17.45 0.46
CA LEU A 118 -3.96 -16.64 0.98
C LEU A 118 -4.41 -15.22 1.37
N VAL A 119 -5.18 -14.56 0.50
CA VAL A 119 -5.72 -13.23 0.78
C VAL A 119 -6.66 -13.27 2.00
N ALA A 120 -7.49 -14.30 2.14
CA ALA A 120 -8.36 -14.50 3.29
C ALA A 120 -7.59 -14.74 4.62
N LYS A 121 -6.39 -15.35 4.56
CA LYS A 121 -5.47 -15.38 5.72
C LYS A 121 -4.95 -13.99 6.05
N GLY A 122 -4.64 -13.18 5.03
CA GLY A 122 -4.12 -11.82 5.18
C GLY A 122 -5.03 -10.88 5.95
N VAL A 123 -6.37 -11.03 5.91
CA VAL A 123 -7.30 -10.19 6.70
C VAL A 123 -7.20 -10.44 8.21
N LYS A 124 -6.56 -11.54 8.61
CA LYS A 124 -6.34 -11.93 10.03
C LYS A 124 -4.89 -11.80 10.47
N ASP A 125 -4.01 -11.22 9.63
CA ASP A 125 -2.61 -11.01 9.97
C ASP A 125 -2.46 -10.10 11.21
N ASP A 126 -1.43 -10.30 11.99
CA ASP A 126 -1.12 -9.50 13.17
C ASP A 126 -0.75 -8.05 12.82
N ASN A 127 -0.21 -7.82 11.62
CA ASN A 127 0.19 -6.50 11.14
C ASN A 127 -0.94 -5.78 10.40
N VAL A 128 -1.26 -4.56 10.84
CA VAL A 128 -2.35 -3.73 10.27
C VAL A 128 -2.18 -3.49 8.77
N LYS A 129 -0.95 -3.27 8.28
CA LYS A 129 -0.69 -3.00 6.86
C LYS A 129 -0.97 -4.22 5.98
N VAL A 130 -0.71 -5.42 6.52
CA VAL A 130 -1.04 -6.68 5.83
C VAL A 130 -2.56 -6.85 5.76
N ARG A 131 -3.28 -6.59 6.86
CA ARG A 131 -4.74 -6.65 6.88
C ARG A 131 -5.38 -5.65 5.89
N MET A 132 -4.87 -4.41 5.86
CA MET A 132 -5.34 -3.39 4.90
C MET A 132 -5.08 -3.80 3.45
N GLU A 133 -3.90 -4.36 3.17
CA GLU A 133 -3.58 -4.86 1.83
C GLU A 133 -4.48 -6.03 1.42
N ALA A 134 -4.79 -6.92 2.37
CA ALA A 134 -5.73 -8.02 2.12
C ALA A 134 -7.14 -7.51 1.77
N CYS A 135 -7.62 -6.45 2.44
CA CYS A 135 -8.88 -5.81 2.06
C CYS A 135 -8.82 -5.24 0.64
N ARG A 136 -7.74 -4.55 0.26
CA ARG A 136 -7.56 -4.04 -1.11
C ARG A 136 -7.53 -5.18 -2.13
N ALA A 137 -6.75 -6.23 -1.82
CA ALA A 137 -6.64 -7.41 -2.66
C ALA A 137 -7.99 -8.12 -2.87
N LEU A 138 -8.80 -8.25 -1.81
CA LEU A 138 -10.18 -8.76 -1.93
C LEU A 138 -11.05 -7.88 -2.84
N GLY A 139 -10.84 -6.57 -2.83
CA GLY A 139 -11.56 -5.65 -3.72
C GLY A 139 -11.25 -5.85 -5.21
N GLU A 140 -10.12 -6.46 -5.56
CA GLU A 140 -9.76 -6.79 -6.95
C GLU A 140 -10.26 -8.19 -7.37
N ARG A 141 -10.77 -8.99 -6.45
CA ARG A 141 -11.22 -10.36 -6.68
C ARG A 141 -12.70 -10.41 -7.05
N PRO A 142 -13.10 -11.10 -8.13
CA PRO A 142 -14.50 -11.11 -8.58
C PRO A 142 -15.39 -12.08 -7.78
N GLU A 143 -14.83 -12.94 -6.93
CA GLU A 143 -15.57 -13.97 -6.23
C GLU A 143 -16.51 -13.39 -5.16
N GLU A 144 -17.74 -13.85 -5.08
CA GLU A 144 -18.68 -13.43 -4.04
C GLU A 144 -18.16 -13.63 -2.61
N LYS A 145 -17.34 -14.65 -2.41
CA LYS A 145 -16.65 -14.90 -1.12
C LYS A 145 -15.74 -13.73 -0.72
N ALA A 146 -15.14 -13.01 -1.68
CA ALA A 146 -14.34 -11.82 -1.38
C ALA A 146 -15.22 -10.70 -0.79
N ALA A 147 -16.38 -10.43 -1.38
CA ALA A 147 -17.34 -9.47 -0.83
C ALA A 147 -17.83 -9.87 0.57
N GLN A 148 -18.08 -11.17 0.80
CA GLN A 148 -18.49 -11.68 2.12
C GLN A 148 -17.40 -11.47 3.18
N LEU A 149 -16.14 -11.72 2.83
CA LEU A 149 -15.00 -11.47 3.72
C LEU A 149 -14.84 -9.98 4.03
N LEU A 150 -14.96 -9.12 3.02
CA LEU A 150 -14.93 -7.67 3.21
C LEU A 150 -16.08 -7.18 4.10
N ALA A 151 -17.29 -7.71 3.90
CA ALA A 151 -18.45 -7.38 4.72
C ALA A 151 -18.22 -7.74 6.21
N ALA A 152 -17.64 -8.91 6.47
CA ALA A 152 -17.28 -9.32 7.82
C ALA A 152 -16.22 -8.38 8.44
N VAL A 153 -15.16 -8.03 7.67
CA VAL A 153 -14.14 -7.09 8.15
C VAL A 153 -14.70 -5.71 8.42
N ALA A 154 -15.56 -5.19 7.55
CA ALA A 154 -16.21 -3.89 7.71
C ALA A 154 -17.08 -3.81 8.97
N GLY A 155 -17.76 -4.93 9.33
CA GLY A 155 -18.62 -5.00 10.51
C GLY A 155 -17.90 -5.33 11.81
N GLU A 156 -16.82 -6.11 11.77
CA GLU A 156 -16.23 -6.73 12.97
C GLU A 156 -14.86 -6.17 13.35
N SER A 157 -14.13 -5.49 12.43
CA SER A 157 -12.78 -5.01 12.71
C SER A 157 -12.78 -3.92 13.78
N GLN A 158 -11.93 -4.11 14.81
CA GLN A 158 -11.66 -3.11 15.82
C GLN A 158 -10.70 -2.01 15.35
N ASP A 159 -9.96 -2.26 14.28
CA ASP A 159 -9.02 -1.33 13.69
C ASP A 159 -9.74 -0.51 12.62
N GLN A 160 -9.80 0.81 12.83
CA GLN A 160 -10.54 1.71 11.96
C GLN A 160 -9.95 1.76 10.55
N ASP A 161 -8.60 1.72 10.42
CA ASP A 161 -7.94 1.75 9.10
C ASP A 161 -8.27 0.50 8.28
N VAL A 162 -8.32 -0.67 8.93
CA VAL A 162 -8.70 -1.93 8.29
C VAL A 162 -10.18 -1.91 7.90
N ARG A 163 -11.04 -1.39 8.77
CA ARG A 163 -12.48 -1.25 8.49
C ARG A 163 -12.73 -0.32 7.31
N HIS A 164 -12.06 0.83 7.27
CA HIS A 164 -12.13 1.77 6.15
C HIS A 164 -11.59 1.17 4.85
N ALA A 165 -10.51 0.39 4.91
CA ALA A 165 -10.00 -0.31 3.73
C ALA A 165 -11.02 -1.34 3.19
N ALA A 166 -11.74 -2.05 4.08
CA ALA A 166 -12.77 -2.99 3.69
C ALA A 166 -13.99 -2.28 3.07
N ILE A 167 -14.43 -1.16 3.65
CA ILE A 167 -15.53 -0.34 3.11
C ILE A 167 -15.20 0.15 1.70
N ALA A 168 -14.02 0.73 1.50
CA ALA A 168 -13.58 1.19 0.19
C ALA A 168 -13.50 0.04 -0.84
N ALA A 169 -13.04 -1.14 -0.41
CA ALA A 169 -12.96 -2.31 -1.26
C ALA A 169 -14.34 -2.88 -1.64
N LEU A 170 -15.33 -2.81 -0.73
CA LEU A 170 -16.71 -3.24 -1.00
C LEU A 170 -17.34 -2.46 -2.17
N GLY A 171 -16.96 -1.21 -2.39
CA GLY A 171 -17.44 -0.43 -3.53
C GLY A 171 -17.12 -1.02 -4.89
N LYS A 172 -16.14 -1.92 -4.99
CA LYS A 172 -15.77 -2.62 -6.23
C LYS A 172 -16.61 -3.88 -6.49
N HIS A 173 -17.38 -4.33 -5.50
CA HIS A 173 -18.20 -5.52 -5.61
C HIS A 173 -19.65 -5.15 -5.91
N PRO A 174 -20.21 -5.67 -7.00
CA PRO A 174 -21.65 -5.56 -7.24
C PRO A 174 -22.42 -6.53 -6.32
N GLY A 175 -23.69 -6.24 -6.08
CA GLY A 175 -24.60 -7.18 -5.44
C GLY A 175 -25.01 -6.82 -4.01
N SER A 176 -25.92 -7.63 -3.47
CA SER A 176 -26.63 -7.35 -2.23
C SER A 176 -25.73 -7.38 -0.99
N VAL A 177 -24.67 -8.21 -0.98
CA VAL A 177 -23.74 -8.31 0.15
C VAL A 177 -23.01 -6.97 0.35
N ALA A 178 -22.43 -6.42 -0.71
CA ALA A 178 -21.73 -5.14 -0.66
C ALA A 178 -22.70 -3.99 -0.33
N ASN A 179 -23.84 -3.91 -1.02
CA ASN A 179 -24.85 -2.88 -0.79
C ASN A 179 -25.38 -2.87 0.64
N ASN A 180 -25.66 -4.05 1.21
CA ASN A 180 -26.14 -4.15 2.59
C ASN A 180 -25.06 -3.71 3.59
N SER A 181 -23.80 -4.08 3.36
CA SER A 181 -22.69 -3.69 4.24
C SER A 181 -22.44 -2.19 4.18
N LEU A 182 -22.42 -1.59 2.98
CA LEU A 182 -22.28 -0.15 2.81
C LEU A 182 -23.46 0.62 3.44
N LYS A 183 -24.70 0.08 3.31
CA LYS A 183 -25.87 0.67 3.97
C LYS A 183 -25.76 0.63 5.49
N LEU A 184 -25.26 -0.46 6.07
CA LEU A 184 -25.03 -0.55 7.52
C LEU A 184 -23.97 0.46 7.98
N ALA A 185 -22.88 0.63 7.20
CA ALA A 185 -21.85 1.61 7.50
C ALA A 185 -22.36 3.06 7.41
N LEU A 186 -23.30 3.40 6.50
CA LEU A 186 -23.99 4.70 6.46
C LEU A 186 -24.86 4.98 7.70
N GLN A 187 -25.32 3.94 8.39
CA GLN A 187 -26.13 4.08 9.60
C GLN A 187 -25.28 4.28 10.87
N GLU A 188 -23.98 4.13 10.77
CA GLU A 188 -23.05 4.44 11.87
C GLU A 188 -23.09 5.93 12.20
N ARG A 189 -22.74 6.27 13.45
CA ARG A 189 -22.72 7.67 13.92
C ARG A 189 -21.42 8.41 13.62
N ASP A 190 -20.42 7.69 13.08
CA ASP A 190 -19.12 8.27 12.76
C ASP A 190 -19.16 9.00 11.42
N PRO A 191 -19.03 10.34 11.40
CA PRO A 191 -19.07 11.11 10.16
C PRO A 191 -17.98 10.70 9.16
N ALA A 192 -16.78 10.34 9.64
CA ALA A 192 -15.69 9.94 8.77
C ALA A 192 -16.01 8.64 8.01
N THR A 193 -16.68 7.69 8.68
CA THR A 193 -17.17 6.47 8.03
C THR A 193 -18.27 6.80 7.03
N GLN A 194 -19.23 7.67 7.37
CA GLN A 194 -20.31 8.08 6.45
C GLN A 194 -19.74 8.77 5.19
N ASP A 195 -18.82 9.70 5.35
CA ASP A 195 -18.18 10.39 4.23
C ASP A 195 -17.42 9.42 3.32
N LEU A 196 -16.70 8.46 3.90
CA LEU A 196 -16.00 7.42 3.15
C LEU A 196 -16.98 6.57 2.34
N VAL A 197 -18.09 6.13 2.93
CA VAL A 197 -19.10 5.31 2.22
C VAL A 197 -19.73 6.12 1.09
N ILE A 198 -20.07 7.40 1.32
CA ILE A 198 -20.62 8.26 0.28
C ILE A 198 -19.63 8.42 -0.88
N ALA A 199 -18.34 8.66 -0.58
CA ALA A 199 -17.30 8.72 -1.61
C ALA A 199 -17.19 7.40 -2.39
N THR A 200 -17.21 6.28 -1.69
CA THR A 200 -17.17 4.92 -2.28
C THR A 200 -18.37 4.67 -3.18
N LEU A 201 -19.58 5.07 -2.75
CA LEU A 201 -20.80 4.91 -3.55
C LEU A 201 -20.83 5.83 -4.77
N ARG A 202 -20.31 7.07 -4.66
CA ARG A 202 -20.14 7.97 -5.82
C ARG A 202 -19.23 7.33 -6.87
N GLU A 203 -18.10 6.78 -6.43
CA GLU A 203 -17.14 6.14 -7.33
C GLU A 203 -17.74 4.90 -8.01
N SER A 204 -18.39 4.02 -7.24
CA SER A 204 -18.91 2.74 -7.75
C SER A 204 -20.16 2.89 -8.62
N THR A 205 -21.04 3.85 -8.32
CA THR A 205 -22.30 4.05 -9.04
C THR A 205 -22.23 5.12 -10.13
N GLY A 206 -21.22 6.01 -10.08
CA GLY A 206 -21.13 7.19 -10.94
C GLY A 206 -22.21 8.24 -10.67
N LYS A 207 -23.01 8.09 -9.58
CA LYS A 207 -24.08 9.02 -9.20
C LYS A 207 -23.56 9.99 -8.13
N ASP A 208 -24.07 11.20 -8.12
CA ASP A 208 -23.91 12.16 -7.01
C ASP A 208 -25.29 12.51 -6.45
N LEU A 209 -25.58 11.94 -5.27
CA LEU A 209 -26.84 12.16 -4.55
C LEU A 209 -26.68 13.14 -3.37
N GLY A 210 -25.55 13.86 -3.30
CA GLY A 210 -25.23 14.76 -2.21
C GLY A 210 -24.60 14.06 -1.01
N ASP A 211 -24.46 14.80 0.11
CA ASP A 211 -23.74 14.35 1.31
C ASP A 211 -24.65 13.79 2.41
N ASP A 212 -25.97 13.70 2.16
CA ASP A 212 -26.92 13.18 3.12
C ASP A 212 -26.96 11.64 3.07
N PRO A 213 -26.52 10.92 4.13
CA PRO A 213 -26.54 9.46 4.20
C PRO A 213 -27.92 8.86 3.95
N SER A 214 -28.99 9.57 4.36
CA SER A 214 -30.38 9.08 4.23
C SER A 214 -30.81 8.93 2.76
N VAL A 215 -30.34 9.81 1.89
CA VAL A 215 -30.62 9.75 0.44
C VAL A 215 -29.92 8.53 -0.20
N TRP A 216 -28.69 8.27 0.19
CA TRP A 216 -27.94 7.10 -0.27
C TRP A 216 -28.55 5.79 0.23
N ILE A 217 -29.01 5.74 1.49
CA ILE A 217 -29.73 4.58 2.05
C ILE A 217 -31.02 4.32 1.27
N ALA A 218 -31.77 5.35 0.92
CA ALA A 218 -32.98 5.22 0.11
C ALA A 218 -32.67 4.66 -1.29
N ALA A 219 -31.62 5.18 -1.95
CA ALA A 219 -31.18 4.72 -3.26
C ALA A 219 -30.71 3.25 -3.26
N LEU A 220 -30.05 2.80 -2.18
CA LEU A 220 -29.63 1.40 -2.02
C LEU A 220 -30.79 0.43 -1.70
N ASN A 221 -31.95 0.95 -1.30
CA ASN A 221 -33.14 0.14 -1.07
C ASN A 221 -34.00 -0.03 -2.34
N GLU A 222 -33.75 0.77 -3.39
CA GLU A 222 -34.45 0.59 -4.66
C GLU A 222 -33.93 -0.68 -5.34
N PRO A 223 -34.85 -1.58 -5.80
CA PRO A 223 -34.41 -2.78 -6.50
C PRO A 223 -33.66 -2.38 -7.76
N SER A 224 -32.44 -2.94 -7.94
CA SER A 224 -31.67 -2.73 -9.16
C SER A 224 -32.52 -3.17 -10.37
N SER A 225 -32.51 -2.34 -11.41
CA SER A 225 -33.29 -2.59 -12.65
C SER A 225 -32.95 -3.92 -13.35
N GLU A 226 -31.89 -4.60 -12.92
CA GLU A 226 -31.51 -5.93 -13.40
C GLU A 226 -32.34 -7.07 -12.78
N GLU A 227 -32.81 -6.93 -11.53
CA GLU A 227 -33.68 -7.94 -10.89
C GLU A 227 -35.09 -7.97 -11.48
N THR A 228 -35.55 -6.85 -12.05
CA THR A 228 -36.89 -6.77 -12.68
C THR A 228 -36.94 -7.35 -14.09
N ALA A 229 -35.78 -7.50 -14.77
CA ALA A 229 -35.73 -8.07 -16.13
C ALA A 229 -35.75 -9.62 -16.17
N GLY A 230 -35.39 -10.29 -15.05
CA GLY A 230 -35.37 -11.76 -14.93
C GLY A 230 -36.72 -12.41 -14.58
N GLY A 231 -37.74 -11.66 -14.18
CA GLY A 231 -38.99 -12.14 -13.62
C GLY A 231 -40.14 -12.35 -14.59
N SER A 232 -39.98 -12.14 -15.89
CA SER A 232 -41.13 -12.12 -16.86
C SER A 232 -41.04 -13.12 -18.01
N ILE A 233 -40.55 -14.33 -17.78
CA ILE A 233 -40.63 -15.39 -18.81
C ILE A 233 -41.29 -16.67 -18.28
N PHE A 234 -42.35 -16.57 -17.49
CA PHE A 234 -43.29 -17.69 -17.31
C PHE A 234 -44.69 -17.14 -17.03
N ARG A 235 -45.43 -16.91 -18.10
CA ARG A 235 -46.87 -16.99 -18.15
C ARG A 235 -47.31 -17.61 -19.46
#